data_a678a67e5b3a7620533f9d93b72c74c9
#
_entry.id   a678a67e5b3a7620533f9d93b72c74c9
#
_cell.length_a   1.000
_cell.length_b   1.000
_cell.length_c   1.000
_cell.angle_alpha   90.00
_cell.angle_beta   90.00
_cell.angle_gamma   90.00
#
_symmetry.space_group_name_H-M   'P 1'
#
loop_
_entity.id
_entity.type
_entity.pdbx_description
1 polymer ?
#
loop_
_entity_poly.entity_id
_entity_poly.type
_entity_poly.pdbx_seq_one_letter_code
_entity_poly.pdbx_strand_id
1 'polypeptide(L)'
;MKSKTEGGLKVEGIEAAEGKEQGGKVEANDNNNLDSDIAPDQNDWKSWNQTKPSLPGRTNRKLRVWQPAKAGLVCVAAVSTALLKMVVMATPVQSATKIYIPYGPLEFSLPIAALEVYATEGKIEPELAFYASYVEPQQLERLRQVLVTPIDVSPVAIAQFLYSPQGEAILERLGEVIQTKAGQEGFYAIRAALIKAAAEPGGLTLLNVLREFPTYGIRINSARSFEIIEELSRLSRQTQQAIAGVNQEAMAEVQAQIESQFPQMLPDFSELPDLREPGPIAYSQQTLTLADPSRGRRFPVDLYLPSAISAGEGLTPLIVISHGLGSDRMTFEYLAQHLASYGFAVALPEHPGSNAEQLQALSRGLASEVTPPSEFIDRPLDITFLLDQLEQSYQGQLDLDHVGVLGQSFGGYTTLALAGAELNFERLQDVCGESEDSLNVSLLLQCRALELPLADYDFRDRRIQAAIAINPVGSAIFGESEFAQIQIPLMLISGSSDTVAPALPEQIQPFTWLTTPNKYLALLNKGTHFSNLGISTTAVELPPEVMGPDPAIGRAYTQALSVAFFEVYIAGQSEYQRYLNAAYAQFLSQDAMPLSLVESLTQNQLSEQTNELRNVSPSPQLQHLIPFP
;
A
#
# COMPACT_ATOMS: atom_id res chain seq x y z
N MET A 1 -18.52 -29.63 -56.47
CA MET A 1 -18.85 -28.80 -57.65
C MET A 1 -18.40 -27.41 -57.27
N LYS A 2 -17.18 -26.98 -57.68
CA LYS A 2 -16.79 -26.10 -58.79
C LYS A 2 -17.74 -24.91 -58.93
N SER A 3 -17.31 -23.64 -58.87
CA SER A 3 -16.13 -22.91 -59.46
C SER A 3 -16.00 -21.56 -58.76
N LYS A 4 -14.84 -21.09 -58.36
CA LYS A 4 -13.91 -20.15 -59.03
C LYS A 4 -14.55 -18.96 -59.74
N THR A 5 -14.21 -17.74 -59.29
CA THR A 5 -13.60 -16.72 -60.18
C THR A 5 -12.80 -15.70 -59.35
N GLU A 6 -11.57 -15.50 -59.80
CA GLU A 6 -10.59 -14.49 -59.40
C GLU A 6 -10.92 -13.14 -60.05
N GLY A 7 -10.45 -12.06 -59.43
CA GLY A 7 -10.42 -10.73 -60.07
C GLY A 7 -9.46 -9.83 -59.31
N GLY A 8 -8.17 -9.89 -59.69
CA GLY A 8 -7.16 -8.97 -59.23
C GLY A 8 -7.16 -7.66 -60.05
N LEU A 9 -6.78 -6.55 -59.44
CA LEU A 9 -6.36 -5.33 -60.13
C LEU A 9 -5.23 -4.63 -59.36
N LYS A 10 -4.17 -4.57 -59.96
CA LYS A 10 -2.90 -3.91 -60.12
C LYS A 10 -2.71 -2.60 -59.34
N VAL A 11 -1.50 -2.55 -58.80
CA VAL A 11 -0.69 -1.41 -58.35
C VAL A 11 -0.28 -0.55 -59.56
N GLU A 12 -0.37 0.76 -59.43
CA GLU A 12 0.49 1.72 -60.15
C GLU A 12 0.93 2.83 -59.21
N GLY A 13 2.25 2.99 -59.14
CA GLY A 13 2.95 4.04 -58.46
C GLY A 13 3.05 5.31 -59.29
N ILE A 14 3.26 6.42 -58.62
CA ILE A 14 3.76 7.66 -59.26
C ILE A 14 4.83 8.27 -58.34
N GLU A 15 5.88 8.72 -59.04
CA GLU A 15 7.18 9.16 -58.59
C GLU A 15 7.20 10.54 -57.91
N ALA A 16 8.38 10.77 -57.28
CA ALA A 16 8.86 11.99 -56.68
C ALA A 16 8.97 13.19 -57.65
N ALA A 17 8.81 14.39 -57.12
CA ALA A 17 9.33 15.61 -57.73
C ALA A 17 9.99 16.50 -56.69
N GLU A 18 11.31 16.67 -56.83
CA GLU A 18 12.15 17.70 -56.21
C GLU A 18 11.81 19.09 -56.76
N GLY A 19 11.91 20.12 -55.91
CA GLY A 19 11.76 21.52 -56.34
C GLY A 19 12.36 22.51 -55.34
N LYS A 20 13.58 22.82 -55.56
CA LYS A 20 14.53 23.95 -55.27
C LYS A 20 14.05 25.16 -54.49
N GLU A 21 14.98 25.55 -53.62
CA GLU A 21 15.26 26.84 -52.95
C GLU A 21 14.94 28.10 -53.77
N GLN A 22 14.46 29.13 -53.09
CA GLN A 22 14.93 30.52 -53.29
C GLN A 22 14.82 31.34 -52.03
N GLY A 23 15.93 31.95 -51.66
CA GLY A 23 16.12 32.83 -50.52
C GLY A 23 15.58 34.25 -50.73
N GLY A 24 15.29 34.90 -49.65
CA GLY A 24 14.95 36.32 -49.60
C GLY A 24 15.44 36.88 -48.27
N LYS A 25 16.57 37.58 -48.29
CA LYS A 25 17.08 38.49 -47.25
C LYS A 25 16.18 39.72 -47.17
N VAL A 26 15.80 40.16 -45.98
CA VAL A 26 15.55 41.56 -45.69
C VAL A 26 16.12 41.88 -44.30
N GLU A 27 16.72 43.05 -44.25
CA GLU A 27 17.65 43.62 -43.28
C GLU A 27 17.08 44.00 -41.93
N ALA A 28 18.02 44.12 -41.01
CA ALA A 28 17.88 44.64 -39.64
C ALA A 28 17.41 46.09 -39.56
N ASN A 29 16.72 46.43 -38.50
CA ASN A 29 16.85 47.77 -37.93
C ASN A 29 16.81 47.69 -36.39
N ASP A 30 17.86 48.28 -35.79
CA ASP A 30 18.11 48.51 -34.40
C ASP A 30 17.09 49.46 -33.76
N ASN A 31 16.72 49.22 -32.47
CA ASN A 31 17.09 50.15 -31.41
C ASN A 31 16.55 49.78 -30.03
N ASN A 32 17.52 49.78 -29.13
CA ASN A 32 17.53 50.21 -27.72
C ASN A 32 16.93 49.36 -26.58
N ASN A 33 17.89 48.77 -25.90
CA ASN A 33 18.25 48.96 -24.47
C ASN A 33 17.18 48.81 -23.40
N LEU A 34 17.39 47.79 -22.55
CA LEU A 34 17.77 48.01 -21.14
C LEU A 34 18.11 46.65 -20.48
N ASP A 35 19.35 46.61 -19.98
CA ASP A 35 19.93 45.85 -18.85
C ASP A 35 19.44 44.41 -18.56
N SER A 36 20.24 43.41 -18.86
CA SER A 36 21.49 42.85 -18.27
C SER A 36 21.30 42.17 -16.92
N ASP A 37 21.80 40.91 -16.91
CA ASP A 37 22.30 40.11 -15.79
C ASP A 37 21.26 39.34 -14.98
N ILE A 38 21.30 38.03 -14.93
CA ILE A 38 22.37 37.14 -14.43
C ILE A 38 22.07 35.70 -14.83
N ALA A 39 22.94 35.03 -15.55
CA ALA A 39 23.02 33.60 -15.62
C ALA A 39 23.98 33.10 -14.52
N PRO A 40 23.67 32.03 -13.75
CA PRO A 40 24.64 31.51 -12.78
C PRO A 40 25.68 30.62 -13.47
N ASP A 41 26.93 30.93 -13.16
CA ASP A 41 28.17 30.28 -13.56
C ASP A 41 28.28 28.85 -13.00
N GLN A 42 28.68 27.90 -13.84
CA GLN A 42 28.82 26.45 -13.54
C GLN A 42 30.10 26.09 -12.77
N ASN A 43 30.71 26.97 -11.96
CA ASN A 43 32.03 26.73 -11.34
C ASN A 43 32.14 26.86 -9.82
N ASP A 44 31.07 26.74 -9.05
CA ASP A 44 31.11 26.94 -7.58
C ASP A 44 31.13 25.66 -6.74
N TRP A 45 31.66 24.54 -7.26
CA TRP A 45 31.78 23.26 -6.51
C TRP A 45 33.16 23.06 -5.83
N LYS A 46 34.03 24.07 -5.77
CA LYS A 46 35.38 23.92 -5.21
C LYS A 46 35.69 24.72 -3.94
N SER A 47 34.76 25.45 -3.36
CA SER A 47 35.05 26.33 -2.22
C SER A 47 34.58 25.89 -0.83
N TRP A 48 34.02 24.67 -0.67
CA TRP A 48 33.47 24.20 0.64
C TRP A 48 34.43 23.33 1.46
N ASN A 49 35.72 23.34 1.22
CA ASN A 49 36.68 22.50 1.93
C ASN A 49 37.89 23.26 2.55
N GLN A 50 37.72 24.49 3.01
CA GLN A 50 38.77 25.18 3.76
C GLN A 50 38.19 26.07 4.87
N THR A 51 37.86 25.48 6.02
CA THR A 51 37.99 26.15 7.33
C THR A 51 38.04 25.10 8.43
N LYS A 52 39.23 24.59 8.72
CA LYS A 52 39.53 23.97 10.02
C LYS A 52 40.30 24.97 10.88
N PRO A 53 39.98 25.13 12.16
CA PRO A 53 40.72 26.04 13.05
C PRO A 53 42.13 25.50 13.35
N SER A 54 43.12 26.39 13.31
CA SER A 54 44.51 26.13 13.63
C SER A 54 44.73 25.90 15.12
N LEU A 55 45.38 24.81 15.48
CA LEU A 55 45.99 24.58 16.81
C LEU A 55 47.45 25.11 16.83
N PRO A 56 47.96 25.56 17.98
CA PRO A 56 49.20 26.31 18.09
C PRO A 56 50.47 25.43 17.98
N GLY A 57 51.53 26.06 17.52
CA GLY A 57 52.78 25.49 17.09
C GLY A 57 53.52 24.59 18.07
N ARG A 58 54.11 23.55 17.54
CA ARG A 58 55.16 22.74 18.19
C ARG A 58 56.52 22.99 17.53
N THR A 59 57.44 23.33 18.39
CA THR A 59 58.85 23.60 18.13
C THR A 59 59.60 22.43 17.50
N ASN A 60 60.45 22.74 16.52
CA ASN A 60 61.40 21.83 15.88
C ASN A 60 62.34 21.14 16.89
N ARG A 61 62.28 19.83 17.00
CA ARG A 61 63.36 18.99 17.53
C ARG A 61 63.90 18.09 16.41
N LYS A 62 65.21 18.22 16.14
CA LYS A 62 65.96 17.45 15.18
C LYS A 62 65.86 15.97 15.43
N LEU A 63 65.37 15.21 14.43
CA LEU A 63 65.36 13.75 14.43
C LEU A 63 66.78 13.22 14.25
N ARG A 64 67.28 12.53 15.26
CA ARG A 64 68.45 11.64 15.14
C ARG A 64 67.98 10.35 14.46
N VAL A 65 68.60 10.03 13.32
CA VAL A 65 68.43 8.75 12.62
C VAL A 65 68.99 7.64 13.51
N TRP A 66 68.13 6.74 13.94
CA TRP A 66 68.51 5.51 14.62
C TRP A 66 68.34 4.33 13.66
N GLN A 67 69.41 3.54 13.48
CA GLN A 67 69.41 2.33 12.67
C GLN A 67 68.54 1.24 13.34
N PRO A 68 67.77 0.45 12.60
CA PRO A 68 66.90 -0.56 13.23
C PRO A 68 67.75 -1.79 13.64
N ALA A 69 67.79 -2.00 14.94
CA ALA A 69 68.27 -3.25 15.50
C ALA A 69 67.25 -4.38 15.23
N LYS A 70 67.79 -5.58 15.01
CA LYS A 70 67.08 -6.84 14.63
C LYS A 70 66.01 -7.37 15.63
N ALA A 71 65.49 -6.54 16.53
CA ALA A 71 64.45 -6.93 17.50
C ALA A 71 63.00 -6.70 17.00
N GLY A 72 62.79 -6.01 15.86
CA GLY A 72 61.43 -5.71 15.33
C GLY A 72 60.73 -6.91 14.70
N LEU A 73 61.43 -7.92 14.24
CA LEU A 73 60.80 -9.04 13.54
C LEU A 73 60.07 -10.06 14.47
N VAL A 74 60.49 -10.14 15.72
CA VAL A 74 59.90 -11.06 16.71
C VAL A 74 58.58 -10.52 17.29
N CYS A 75 58.46 -9.16 17.42
CA CYS A 75 57.21 -8.58 17.92
C CYS A 75 56.07 -8.58 16.88
N VAL A 76 56.38 -8.42 15.58
CA VAL A 76 55.37 -8.51 14.51
C VAL A 76 54.84 -9.94 14.36
N ALA A 77 55.71 -10.93 14.48
CA ALA A 77 55.29 -12.36 14.45
C ALA A 77 54.47 -12.75 15.68
N ALA A 78 54.73 -12.18 16.88
CA ALA A 78 53.97 -12.44 18.09
C ALA A 78 52.59 -11.79 18.07
N VAL A 79 52.46 -10.57 17.52
CA VAL A 79 51.17 -9.87 17.37
C VAL A 79 50.33 -10.53 16.27
N SER A 80 50.95 -10.97 15.18
CA SER A 80 50.24 -11.69 14.10
C SER A 80 49.76 -13.10 14.55
N THR A 81 50.51 -13.80 15.39
CA THR A 81 50.07 -15.09 15.99
C THR A 81 49.03 -14.90 17.10
N ALA A 82 49.04 -13.80 17.83
CA ALA A 82 48.02 -13.47 18.82
C ALA A 82 46.69 -13.08 18.14
N LEU A 83 46.73 -12.27 17.06
CA LEU A 83 45.56 -11.93 16.23
C LEU A 83 45.00 -13.16 15.51
N LEU A 84 45.86 -14.06 14.99
CA LEU A 84 45.41 -15.30 14.35
C LEU A 84 44.79 -16.28 15.36
N LYS A 85 45.27 -16.29 16.61
CA LYS A 85 44.66 -17.08 17.70
C LYS A 85 43.36 -16.48 18.21
N MET A 86 43.18 -15.16 18.16
CA MET A 86 41.88 -14.52 18.48
C MET A 86 40.81 -14.80 17.42
N VAL A 87 41.20 -14.91 16.14
CA VAL A 87 40.27 -15.29 15.05
C VAL A 87 39.86 -16.75 15.12
N VAL A 88 40.71 -17.64 15.66
CA VAL A 88 40.42 -19.09 15.79
C VAL A 88 39.64 -19.41 17.08
N MET A 89 39.52 -18.47 18.02
CA MET A 89 38.71 -18.59 19.25
C MET A 89 37.36 -17.86 19.15
N ALA A 90 36.85 -17.56 17.94
CA ALA A 90 35.45 -17.25 17.80
C ALA A 90 34.67 -18.53 18.15
N THR A 91 34.23 -18.62 19.40
CA THR A 91 33.24 -19.64 19.80
C THR A 91 32.08 -19.53 18.81
N PRO A 92 31.58 -20.64 18.26
CA PRO A 92 30.41 -20.58 17.39
C PRO A 92 29.33 -19.82 18.17
N VAL A 93 28.75 -18.82 17.53
CA VAL A 93 27.61 -18.09 18.09
C VAL A 93 26.57 -19.15 18.42
N GLN A 94 26.31 -19.36 19.71
CA GLN A 94 25.32 -20.35 20.14
C GLN A 94 23.95 -19.86 19.72
N SER A 95 23.27 -20.63 18.87
CA SER A 95 21.86 -20.44 18.56
C SER A 95 20.99 -20.57 19.82
N ALA A 96 19.84 -19.93 19.80
CA ALA A 96 18.94 -19.93 20.96
C ALA A 96 18.47 -21.36 21.29
N THR A 97 18.54 -21.70 22.55
CA THR A 97 18.09 -23.01 23.07
C THR A 97 16.74 -22.91 23.79
N LYS A 98 16.40 -21.74 24.29
CA LYS A 98 15.18 -21.50 25.09
C LYS A 98 14.57 -20.12 24.79
N ILE A 99 13.27 -20.06 24.93
CA ILE A 99 12.50 -18.81 25.03
C ILE A 99 12.28 -18.56 26.53
N TYR A 100 12.54 -17.33 26.98
CA TYR A 100 12.37 -16.87 28.37
C TYR A 100 11.26 -15.86 28.43
N ILE A 101 10.33 -16.06 29.36
CA ILE A 101 9.16 -15.21 29.58
C ILE A 101 9.19 -14.74 31.03
N PRO A 102 9.66 -13.51 31.33
CA PRO A 102 9.61 -12.96 32.69
C PRO A 102 8.16 -12.60 33.04
N TYR A 103 7.79 -12.92 34.29
CA TYR A 103 6.49 -12.54 34.84
C TYR A 103 6.67 -12.14 36.32
N GLY A 104 6.69 -10.86 36.59
CA GLY A 104 7.05 -10.33 37.91
C GLY A 104 8.43 -10.82 38.35
N PRO A 105 8.55 -11.44 39.55
CA PRO A 105 9.82 -11.98 40.06
C PRO A 105 10.17 -13.36 39.46
N LEU A 106 9.28 -13.98 38.67
CA LEU A 106 9.48 -15.29 38.09
C LEU A 106 9.96 -15.17 36.65
N GLU A 107 10.70 -16.17 36.17
CA GLU A 107 11.07 -16.33 34.78
C GLU A 107 10.71 -17.75 34.32
N PHE A 108 9.75 -17.84 33.43
CA PHE A 108 9.40 -19.09 32.76
C PHE A 108 10.33 -19.33 31.59
N SER A 109 10.57 -20.59 31.21
CA SER A 109 11.39 -20.91 30.06
C SER A 109 10.84 -22.11 29.30
N LEU A 110 10.77 -21.98 27.98
CA LEU A 110 10.35 -23.02 27.05
C LEU A 110 11.51 -23.42 26.16
N PRO A 111 11.97 -24.68 26.19
CA PRO A 111 13.00 -25.18 25.28
C PRO A 111 12.51 -25.15 23.82
N ILE A 112 13.33 -24.64 22.90
CA ILE A 112 13.02 -24.67 21.46
C ILE A 112 12.93 -26.11 20.94
N ALA A 113 13.73 -27.03 21.50
CA ALA A 113 13.65 -28.46 21.18
C ALA A 113 12.27 -29.07 21.49
N ALA A 114 11.59 -28.65 22.58
CA ALA A 114 10.23 -29.12 22.88
C ALA A 114 9.21 -28.61 21.85
N LEU A 115 9.37 -27.37 21.34
CA LEU A 115 8.58 -26.86 20.22
C LEU A 115 8.88 -27.62 18.92
N GLU A 116 10.11 -27.99 18.66
CA GLU A 116 10.52 -28.78 17.49
C GLU A 116 9.88 -30.17 17.50
N VAL A 117 9.91 -30.88 18.63
CA VAL A 117 9.26 -32.20 18.77
C VAL A 117 7.73 -32.05 18.57
N TYR A 118 7.14 -31.02 19.14
CA TYR A 118 5.72 -30.76 18.94
C TYR A 118 5.39 -30.46 17.48
N ALA A 119 6.17 -29.60 16.84
CA ALA A 119 5.96 -29.19 15.47
C ALA A 119 6.07 -30.37 14.49
N THR A 120 7.08 -31.23 14.66
CA THR A 120 7.38 -32.34 13.72
C THR A 120 6.59 -33.62 14.05
N GLU A 121 6.47 -33.98 15.33
CA GLU A 121 5.90 -35.26 15.78
C GLU A 121 4.48 -35.10 16.36
N GLY A 122 4.02 -33.87 16.66
CA GLY A 122 2.76 -33.62 17.38
C GLY A 122 2.77 -34.03 18.85
N LYS A 123 3.94 -34.37 19.40
CA LYS A 123 4.10 -34.85 20.77
C LYS A 123 4.33 -33.68 21.72
N ILE A 124 3.52 -33.60 22.77
CA ILE A 124 3.67 -32.61 23.84
C ILE A 124 4.59 -33.18 24.90
N GLU A 125 5.82 -32.68 24.98
CA GLU A 125 6.80 -33.03 26.01
C GLU A 125 6.46 -32.34 27.34
N PRO A 126 6.97 -32.85 28.49
CA PRO A 126 6.65 -32.30 29.83
C PRO A 126 6.88 -30.81 29.95
N GLU A 127 7.93 -30.28 29.31
CA GLU A 127 8.28 -28.86 29.31
C GLU A 127 7.26 -27.99 28.57
N LEU A 128 6.61 -28.51 27.52
CA LEU A 128 5.54 -27.86 26.79
C LEU A 128 4.18 -28.11 27.45
N ALA A 129 3.98 -29.23 28.14
CA ALA A 129 2.70 -29.64 28.69
C ALA A 129 2.10 -28.63 29.65
N PHE A 130 2.96 -27.97 30.45
CA PHE A 130 2.52 -26.90 31.35
C PHE A 130 1.84 -25.76 30.58
N TYR A 131 2.47 -25.27 29.51
CA TYR A 131 1.91 -24.17 28.69
C TYR A 131 0.69 -24.65 27.88
N ALA A 132 0.76 -25.86 27.32
CA ALA A 132 -0.31 -26.44 26.53
C ALA A 132 -1.61 -26.61 27.32
N SER A 133 -1.54 -26.78 28.66
CA SER A 133 -2.72 -26.90 29.52
C SER A 133 -3.58 -25.63 29.60
N TYR A 134 -3.03 -24.48 29.21
CA TYR A 134 -3.74 -23.18 29.19
C TYR A 134 -4.22 -22.75 27.80
N VAL A 135 -3.95 -23.57 26.77
CA VAL A 135 -4.26 -23.25 25.37
C VAL A 135 -5.27 -24.26 24.83
N GLU A 136 -6.27 -23.78 24.10
CA GLU A 136 -7.25 -24.67 23.49
C GLU A 136 -6.61 -25.59 22.44
N PRO A 137 -7.08 -26.84 22.29
CA PRO A 137 -6.50 -27.80 21.34
C PRO A 137 -6.41 -27.29 19.88
N GLN A 138 -7.41 -26.50 19.46
CA GLN A 138 -7.40 -25.89 18.12
C GLN A 138 -6.31 -24.84 17.96
N GLN A 139 -6.03 -24.05 19.00
CA GLN A 139 -4.97 -23.06 18.98
C GLN A 139 -3.57 -23.72 19.00
N LEU A 140 -3.44 -24.83 19.74
CA LEU A 140 -2.21 -25.63 19.72
C LEU A 140 -1.93 -26.21 18.34
N GLU A 141 -2.94 -26.73 17.65
CA GLU A 141 -2.75 -27.24 16.29
C GLU A 141 -2.42 -26.12 15.29
N ARG A 142 -3.04 -24.94 15.43
CA ARG A 142 -2.64 -23.75 14.64
C ARG A 142 -1.18 -23.37 14.91
N LEU A 143 -0.75 -23.35 16.18
CA LEU A 143 0.66 -23.10 16.52
C LEU A 143 1.57 -24.10 15.83
N ARG A 144 1.22 -25.39 15.83
CA ARG A 144 1.99 -26.44 15.18
C ARG A 144 2.16 -26.15 13.69
N GLN A 145 1.07 -25.80 12.99
CA GLN A 145 1.10 -25.43 11.58
C GLN A 145 1.99 -24.22 11.33
N VAL A 146 1.80 -23.12 12.07
CA VAL A 146 2.60 -21.90 11.94
C VAL A 146 4.09 -22.13 12.15
N LEU A 147 4.46 -23.04 13.06
CA LEU A 147 5.88 -23.36 13.33
C LEU A 147 6.61 -23.95 12.13
N VAL A 148 5.90 -24.72 11.29
CA VAL A 148 6.53 -25.48 10.18
C VAL A 148 6.12 -25.01 8.79
N THR A 149 5.11 -24.13 8.65
CA THR A 149 4.70 -23.62 7.35
C THR A 149 5.81 -22.75 6.76
N PRO A 150 6.39 -23.11 5.61
CA PRO A 150 7.43 -22.32 4.99
C PRO A 150 6.83 -21.11 4.26
N ILE A 151 7.52 -19.99 4.33
CA ILE A 151 7.29 -18.83 3.47
C ILE A 151 8.29 -18.94 2.32
N ASP A 152 7.80 -19.00 1.08
CA ASP A 152 8.65 -19.08 -0.11
C ASP A 152 9.27 -17.72 -0.43
N VAL A 153 10.42 -17.46 0.17
CA VAL A 153 11.17 -16.23 -0.02
C VAL A 153 12.66 -16.50 0.02
N SER A 154 13.39 -15.92 -0.93
CA SER A 154 14.84 -16.10 -0.97
C SER A 154 15.54 -15.33 0.16
N PRO A 155 16.73 -15.82 0.63
CA PRO A 155 17.53 -15.09 1.61
C PRO A 155 17.90 -13.67 1.15
N VAL A 156 18.06 -13.47 -0.17
CA VAL A 156 18.36 -12.15 -0.76
C VAL A 156 17.15 -11.23 -0.62
N ALA A 157 15.96 -11.71 -0.96
CA ALA A 157 14.73 -10.91 -0.85
C ALA A 157 14.45 -10.49 0.59
N ILE A 158 14.58 -11.41 1.56
CA ILE A 158 14.45 -11.10 2.99
C ILE A 158 15.51 -10.08 3.43
N ALA A 159 16.78 -10.27 3.04
CA ALA A 159 17.83 -9.34 3.41
C ALA A 159 17.54 -7.93 2.86
N GLN A 160 17.19 -7.81 1.59
CA GLN A 160 16.88 -6.52 0.97
C GLN A 160 15.69 -5.83 1.66
N PHE A 161 14.62 -6.58 1.92
CA PHE A 161 13.47 -6.04 2.65
C PHE A 161 13.85 -5.57 4.07
N LEU A 162 14.58 -6.39 4.84
CA LEU A 162 14.95 -6.06 6.23
C LEU A 162 15.99 -4.93 6.37
N TYR A 163 16.63 -4.54 5.27
CA TYR A 163 17.49 -3.35 5.18
C TYR A 163 16.79 -2.17 4.51
N SER A 164 15.55 -2.31 4.07
CA SER A 164 14.73 -1.17 3.64
C SER A 164 14.19 -0.39 4.83
N PRO A 165 13.83 0.90 4.68
CA PRO A 165 13.25 1.69 5.77
C PRO A 165 12.02 1.03 6.41
N GLN A 166 11.16 0.40 5.62
CA GLN A 166 9.98 -0.31 6.13
C GLN A 166 10.36 -1.55 6.93
N GLY A 167 11.35 -2.31 6.45
CA GLY A 167 11.86 -3.48 7.15
C GLY A 167 12.55 -3.10 8.46
N GLU A 168 13.30 -2.01 8.50
CA GLU A 168 13.92 -1.49 9.71
C GLU A 168 12.89 -1.07 10.75
N ALA A 169 11.86 -0.32 10.36
CA ALA A 169 10.76 0.07 11.25
C ALA A 169 10.02 -1.14 11.84
N ILE A 170 9.80 -2.20 11.05
CA ILE A 170 9.22 -3.46 11.56
C ILE A 170 10.16 -4.13 12.57
N LEU A 171 11.47 -4.18 12.27
CA LEU A 171 12.45 -4.79 13.16
C LEU A 171 12.61 -4.04 14.49
N GLU A 172 12.50 -2.71 14.50
CA GLU A 172 12.49 -1.89 15.71
C GLU A 172 11.33 -2.29 16.61
N ARG A 173 10.12 -2.30 16.09
CA ARG A 173 8.91 -2.70 16.82
C ARG A 173 8.98 -4.14 17.35
N LEU A 174 9.41 -5.08 16.51
CA LEU A 174 9.59 -6.47 16.93
C LEU A 174 10.70 -6.61 17.97
N GLY A 175 11.75 -5.80 17.89
CA GLY A 175 12.89 -5.78 18.80
C GLY A 175 12.54 -5.38 20.23
N GLU A 176 11.53 -4.54 20.42
CA GLU A 176 11.01 -4.18 21.74
C GLU A 176 10.41 -5.38 22.48
N VAL A 177 9.72 -6.24 21.73
CA VAL A 177 9.03 -7.44 22.27
C VAL A 177 9.99 -8.63 22.34
N ILE A 178 10.72 -8.89 21.24
CA ILE A 178 11.62 -10.03 21.11
C ILE A 178 13.04 -9.56 21.37
N GLN A 179 13.54 -9.86 22.55
CA GLN A 179 14.83 -9.40 23.06
C GLN A 179 15.86 -10.54 23.08
N THR A 180 17.13 -10.18 23.16
CA THR A 180 18.18 -11.13 23.56
C THR A 180 17.97 -11.56 25.01
N LYS A 181 18.53 -12.72 25.44
CA LYS A 181 18.45 -13.13 26.86
C LYS A 181 19.02 -12.08 27.81
N ALA A 182 19.95 -11.25 27.36
CA ALA A 182 20.53 -10.17 28.15
C ALA A 182 19.58 -8.96 28.32
N GLY A 183 18.39 -8.96 27.70
CA GLY A 183 17.43 -7.87 27.76
C GLY A 183 17.73 -6.71 26.83
N GLN A 184 18.57 -6.93 25.82
CA GLN A 184 18.80 -5.97 24.73
C GLN A 184 17.74 -6.15 23.66
N GLU A 185 17.31 -5.08 23.03
CA GLU A 185 16.39 -5.10 21.89
C GLU A 185 16.85 -6.07 20.80
N GLY A 186 15.88 -6.78 20.21
CA GLY A 186 16.15 -7.88 19.30
C GLY A 186 16.42 -7.47 17.87
N PHE A 187 16.39 -6.19 17.50
CA PHE A 187 16.51 -5.67 16.15
C PHE A 187 17.56 -6.41 15.28
N TYR A 188 18.82 -6.42 15.69
CA TYR A 188 19.89 -7.10 14.96
C TYR A 188 19.79 -8.61 15.00
N ALA A 189 19.32 -9.16 16.12
CA ALA A 189 19.19 -10.59 16.32
C ALA A 189 18.06 -11.17 15.47
N ILE A 190 16.92 -10.50 15.39
CA ILE A 190 15.77 -10.87 14.57
C ILE A 190 16.17 -10.81 13.08
N ARG A 191 16.80 -9.71 12.65
CA ARG A 191 17.30 -9.57 11.27
C ARG A 191 18.20 -10.75 10.88
N ALA A 192 19.18 -11.07 11.72
CA ALA A 192 20.09 -12.17 11.45
C ALA A 192 19.38 -13.53 11.45
N ALA A 193 18.44 -13.75 12.37
CA ALA A 193 17.68 -15.00 12.46
C ALA A 193 16.81 -15.21 11.21
N LEU A 194 16.10 -14.18 10.74
CA LEU A 194 15.25 -14.25 9.54
C LEU A 194 16.07 -14.56 8.27
N ILE A 195 17.20 -13.88 8.07
CA ILE A 195 18.07 -14.10 6.91
C ILE A 195 18.65 -15.51 6.93
N LYS A 196 19.11 -15.99 8.10
CA LYS A 196 19.67 -17.34 8.26
C LYS A 196 18.60 -18.41 8.08
N ALA A 197 17.41 -18.23 8.67
CA ALA A 197 16.29 -19.15 8.53
C ALA A 197 15.84 -19.30 7.06
N ALA A 198 15.83 -18.22 6.30
CA ALA A 198 15.51 -18.27 4.87
C ALA A 198 16.57 -19.05 4.05
N ALA A 199 17.81 -19.16 4.55
CA ALA A 199 18.88 -19.91 3.90
C ALA A 199 18.89 -21.42 4.28
N GLU A 200 18.11 -21.83 5.29
CA GLU A 200 17.99 -23.22 5.70
C GLU A 200 17.25 -24.07 4.65
N PRO A 201 17.55 -25.38 4.51
CA PRO A 201 16.88 -26.24 3.55
C PRO A 201 15.34 -26.32 3.69
N GLY A 202 14.83 -26.06 4.91
CA GLY A 202 13.39 -25.99 5.19
C GLY A 202 12.76 -24.63 4.87
N GLY A 203 13.54 -23.66 4.39
CA GLY A 203 13.09 -22.30 4.12
C GLY A 203 12.78 -21.48 5.38
N LEU A 204 12.16 -20.30 5.15
CA LEU A 204 11.78 -19.40 6.23
C LEU A 204 10.54 -19.94 6.96
N THR A 205 10.75 -20.66 8.07
CA THR A 205 9.70 -21.07 9.01
C THR A 205 9.91 -20.41 10.35
N LEU A 206 8.85 -20.27 11.15
CA LEU A 206 8.99 -19.72 12.50
C LEU A 206 9.94 -20.57 13.36
N LEU A 207 9.90 -21.89 13.22
CA LEU A 207 10.79 -22.79 13.94
C LEU A 207 12.26 -22.55 13.55
N ASN A 208 12.57 -22.37 12.26
CA ASN A 208 13.93 -22.07 11.82
C ASN A 208 14.40 -20.69 12.33
N VAL A 209 13.51 -19.68 12.37
CA VAL A 209 13.83 -18.36 12.95
C VAL A 209 14.20 -18.50 14.42
N LEU A 210 13.43 -19.27 15.20
CA LEU A 210 13.73 -19.52 16.62
C LEU A 210 15.08 -20.23 16.81
N ARG A 211 15.39 -21.20 15.96
CA ARG A 211 16.66 -21.98 16.00
C ARG A 211 17.87 -21.13 15.58
N GLU A 212 17.70 -20.25 14.59
CA GLU A 212 18.77 -19.42 14.03
C GLU A 212 18.97 -18.11 14.79
N PHE A 213 18.21 -17.86 15.86
CA PHE A 213 18.35 -16.64 16.66
C PHE A 213 19.75 -16.61 17.32
N PRO A 214 20.59 -15.57 17.05
CA PRO A 214 22.04 -15.61 17.27
C PRO A 214 22.47 -15.30 18.72
N THR A 215 21.69 -15.71 19.71
CA THR A 215 22.01 -15.61 21.14
C THR A 215 21.59 -16.90 21.84
N TYR A 216 22.15 -17.21 22.99
CA TYR A 216 21.84 -18.46 23.70
C TYR A 216 20.38 -18.56 24.20
N GLY A 217 19.60 -17.51 24.09
CA GLY A 217 18.17 -17.51 24.40
C GLY A 217 17.45 -16.27 23.89
N ILE A 218 16.17 -16.44 23.65
CA ILE A 218 15.21 -15.41 23.28
C ILE A 218 14.49 -14.98 24.55
N ARG A 219 14.40 -13.69 24.84
CA ARG A 219 13.61 -13.15 25.94
C ARG A 219 12.41 -12.40 25.35
N ILE A 220 11.22 -12.72 25.84
CA ILE A 220 10.01 -11.96 25.50
C ILE A 220 9.84 -10.86 26.55
N ASN A 221 9.74 -9.61 26.10
CA ASN A 221 9.36 -8.49 26.95
C ASN A 221 7.87 -8.59 27.27
N SER A 222 7.53 -9.24 28.39
CA SER A 222 6.13 -9.48 28.74
C SER A 222 5.34 -8.19 28.99
N ALA A 223 5.97 -7.16 29.59
CA ALA A 223 5.29 -5.88 29.82
C ALA A 223 4.87 -5.26 28.48
N ARG A 224 5.81 -5.13 27.52
CA ARG A 224 5.53 -4.58 26.20
C ARG A 224 4.54 -5.47 25.42
N SER A 225 4.64 -6.79 25.54
CA SER A 225 3.68 -7.72 24.95
C SER A 225 2.25 -7.49 25.44
N PHE A 226 2.07 -7.26 26.74
CA PHE A 226 0.75 -6.98 27.31
C PHE A 226 0.19 -5.63 26.84
N GLU A 227 1.02 -4.59 26.75
CA GLU A 227 0.62 -3.29 26.20
C GLU A 227 0.10 -3.42 24.77
N ILE A 228 0.86 -4.14 23.90
CA ILE A 228 0.46 -4.38 22.50
C ILE A 228 -0.83 -5.21 22.43
N ILE A 229 -0.98 -6.26 23.25
CA ILE A 229 -2.20 -7.07 23.28
C ILE A 229 -3.41 -6.22 23.72
N GLU A 230 -3.24 -5.36 24.71
CA GLU A 230 -4.29 -4.45 25.17
C GLU A 230 -4.68 -3.44 24.09
N GLU A 231 -3.69 -2.85 23.41
CA GLU A 231 -3.91 -1.93 22.31
C GLU A 231 -4.60 -2.62 21.12
N LEU A 232 -4.13 -3.80 20.70
CA LEU A 232 -4.75 -4.59 19.66
C LEU A 232 -6.21 -4.94 20.01
N SER A 233 -6.45 -5.32 21.25
CA SER A 233 -7.80 -5.62 21.75
C SER A 233 -8.69 -4.37 21.74
N ARG A 234 -8.14 -3.21 22.10
CA ARG A 234 -8.85 -1.92 22.04
C ARG A 234 -9.19 -1.55 20.61
N LEU A 235 -8.20 -1.55 19.71
CA LEU A 235 -8.39 -1.23 18.29
C LEU A 235 -9.41 -2.19 17.64
N SER A 236 -9.31 -3.49 17.91
CA SER A 236 -10.26 -4.49 17.41
C SER A 236 -11.68 -4.21 17.89
N ARG A 237 -11.88 -3.91 19.18
CA ARG A 237 -13.21 -3.55 19.70
C ARG A 237 -13.74 -2.26 19.05
N GLN A 238 -12.92 -1.23 18.96
CA GLN A 238 -13.33 0.05 18.35
C GLN A 238 -13.70 -0.14 16.86
N THR A 239 -12.91 -0.92 16.14
CA THR A 239 -13.19 -1.24 14.73
C THR A 239 -14.50 -2.02 14.59
N GLN A 240 -14.74 -3.04 15.43
CA GLN A 240 -16.01 -3.80 15.43
C GLN A 240 -17.22 -2.92 15.77
N GLN A 241 -17.06 -1.97 16.68
CA GLN A 241 -18.10 -1.00 17.02
C GLN A 241 -18.42 -0.06 15.84
N ALA A 242 -17.39 0.46 15.19
CA ALA A 242 -17.54 1.30 14.02
C ALA A 242 -18.22 0.55 12.86
N ILE A 243 -17.82 -0.70 12.61
CA ILE A 243 -18.47 -1.58 11.62
C ILE A 243 -19.95 -1.80 11.96
N ALA A 244 -20.27 -2.09 13.23
CA ALA A 244 -21.65 -2.24 13.68
C ALA A 244 -22.45 -0.95 13.46
N GLY A 245 -21.82 0.22 13.69
CA GLY A 245 -22.43 1.51 13.44
C GLY A 245 -22.75 1.77 11.98
N VAL A 246 -21.82 1.49 11.08
CA VAL A 246 -22.07 1.59 9.64
C VAL A 246 -23.21 0.66 9.21
N ASN A 247 -23.23 -0.57 9.71
CA ASN A 247 -24.30 -1.52 9.40
C ASN A 247 -25.66 -1.07 9.94
N GLN A 248 -25.70 -0.46 11.13
CA GLN A 248 -26.92 0.09 11.72
C GLN A 248 -27.42 1.30 10.94
N GLU A 249 -26.54 2.20 10.54
CA GLU A 249 -26.89 3.37 9.72
C GLU A 249 -27.44 2.92 8.36
N ALA A 250 -26.80 1.97 7.70
CA ALA A 250 -27.31 1.42 6.44
C ALA A 250 -28.73 0.85 6.58
N MET A 251 -29.02 0.15 7.68
CA MET A 251 -30.40 -0.33 7.95
C MET A 251 -31.37 0.83 8.20
N ALA A 252 -30.94 1.89 8.89
CA ALA A 252 -31.77 3.07 9.12
C ALA A 252 -32.06 3.82 7.81
N GLU A 253 -31.06 3.95 6.93
CA GLU A 253 -31.24 4.54 5.60
C GLU A 253 -32.22 3.71 4.74
N VAL A 254 -32.14 2.38 4.75
CA VAL A 254 -33.15 1.51 4.07
C VAL A 254 -34.56 1.79 4.60
N GLN A 255 -34.72 1.85 5.93
CA GLN A 255 -36.02 2.11 6.54
C GLN A 255 -36.55 3.51 6.17
N ALA A 256 -35.70 4.54 6.18
CA ALA A 256 -36.06 5.89 5.77
C ALA A 256 -36.46 5.95 4.28
N GLN A 257 -35.78 5.19 3.41
CA GLN A 257 -36.13 5.10 1.99
C GLN A 257 -37.52 4.48 1.81
N ILE A 258 -37.83 3.38 2.53
CA ILE A 258 -39.16 2.76 2.50
C ILE A 258 -40.24 3.75 2.95
N GLU A 259 -40.02 4.47 4.03
CA GLU A 259 -40.98 5.44 4.57
C GLU A 259 -41.18 6.65 3.65
N SER A 260 -40.13 7.17 3.04
CA SER A 260 -40.18 8.34 2.14
C SER A 260 -40.93 8.05 0.83
N GLN A 261 -40.90 6.81 0.38
CA GLN A 261 -41.57 6.40 -0.87
C GLN A 261 -43.00 5.89 -0.67
N PHE A 262 -43.46 5.74 0.59
CA PHE A 262 -44.83 5.26 0.86
C PHE A 262 -45.88 6.26 0.26
N PRO A 263 -46.91 5.77 -0.49
CA PRO A 263 -47.31 4.38 -0.72
C PRO A 263 -46.63 3.65 -1.91
N GLN A 264 -45.67 4.26 -2.57
CA GLN A 264 -44.87 3.62 -3.62
C GLN A 264 -43.90 2.63 -2.95
N MET A 265 -43.65 1.51 -3.58
CA MET A 265 -42.65 0.55 -3.11
C MET A 265 -41.26 0.94 -3.66
N LEU A 266 -40.20 0.53 -2.97
CA LEU A 266 -38.85 0.57 -3.52
C LEU A 266 -38.82 -0.16 -4.87
N PRO A 267 -37.92 0.24 -5.80
CA PRO A 267 -37.74 -0.49 -7.05
C PRO A 267 -37.47 -1.97 -6.80
N ASP A 268 -38.11 -2.84 -7.57
CA ASP A 268 -37.69 -4.25 -7.60
C ASP A 268 -36.39 -4.34 -8.43
N PHE A 269 -35.26 -4.41 -7.73
CA PHE A 269 -33.94 -4.46 -8.35
C PHE A 269 -33.74 -5.72 -9.21
N SER A 270 -34.55 -6.77 -9.03
CA SER A 270 -34.48 -7.97 -9.85
C SER A 270 -35.07 -7.77 -11.25
N GLU A 271 -35.92 -6.74 -11.43
CA GLU A 271 -36.47 -6.32 -12.73
C GLU A 271 -35.63 -5.29 -13.46
N LEU A 272 -34.60 -4.73 -12.78
CA LEU A 272 -33.68 -3.75 -13.34
C LEU A 272 -32.44 -4.43 -13.94
N PRO A 273 -31.69 -3.74 -14.83
CA PRO A 273 -30.40 -4.23 -15.30
C PRO A 273 -29.46 -4.57 -14.13
N ASP A 274 -28.89 -5.76 -14.15
CA ASP A 274 -27.91 -6.18 -13.17
C ASP A 274 -26.55 -5.55 -13.50
N LEU A 275 -26.13 -4.56 -12.73
CA LEU A 275 -24.89 -3.83 -12.97
C LEU A 275 -23.60 -4.64 -12.66
N ARG A 276 -23.73 -5.89 -12.20
CA ARG A 276 -22.61 -6.84 -12.09
C ARG A 276 -22.29 -7.50 -13.42
N GLU A 277 -23.26 -7.54 -14.35
CA GLU A 277 -23.07 -8.10 -15.68
C GLU A 277 -22.44 -7.07 -16.63
N PRO A 278 -21.64 -7.51 -17.62
CA PRO A 278 -21.09 -6.61 -18.61
C PRO A 278 -22.17 -5.84 -19.38
N GLY A 279 -21.90 -4.58 -19.68
CA GLY A 279 -22.76 -3.75 -20.51
C GLY A 279 -22.76 -4.20 -21.98
N PRO A 280 -23.66 -3.63 -22.81
CA PRO A 280 -23.85 -4.06 -24.20
C PRO A 280 -22.85 -3.47 -25.20
N ILE A 281 -21.96 -2.58 -24.79
CA ILE A 281 -21.09 -1.82 -25.69
C ILE A 281 -19.79 -2.58 -25.94
N ALA A 282 -19.47 -2.84 -27.21
CA ALA A 282 -18.18 -3.39 -27.58
C ALA A 282 -17.07 -2.35 -27.42
N TYR A 283 -15.86 -2.79 -27.07
CA TYR A 283 -14.70 -1.94 -26.87
C TYR A 283 -13.45 -2.56 -27.51
N SER A 284 -12.42 -1.73 -27.68
CA SER A 284 -11.08 -2.15 -28.10
C SER A 284 -10.07 -1.77 -27.02
N GLN A 285 -8.96 -2.53 -26.95
CA GLN A 285 -7.85 -2.27 -26.05
C GLN A 285 -6.60 -1.92 -26.85
N GLN A 286 -5.84 -0.94 -26.37
CA GLN A 286 -4.50 -0.62 -26.85
C GLN A 286 -3.59 -0.21 -25.71
N THR A 287 -2.29 -0.44 -25.86
CA THR A 287 -1.28 0.00 -24.88
C THR A 287 -0.51 1.18 -25.44
N LEU A 288 -0.55 2.29 -24.74
CA LEU A 288 0.28 3.46 -25.01
C LEU A 288 1.56 3.38 -24.15
N THR A 289 2.63 4.03 -24.61
CA THR A 289 3.81 4.27 -23.76
C THR A 289 4.04 5.77 -23.69
N LEU A 290 3.82 6.32 -22.51
CA LEU A 290 4.03 7.73 -22.23
C LEU A 290 5.46 7.98 -21.76
N ALA A 291 6.01 9.13 -22.12
CA ALA A 291 7.34 9.58 -21.70
C ALA A 291 7.24 11.04 -21.28
N ASP A 292 7.44 11.27 -19.98
CA ASP A 292 7.54 12.61 -19.41
C ASP A 292 9.01 13.00 -19.23
N PRO A 293 9.56 13.82 -20.14
CA PRO A 293 10.96 14.20 -20.09
C PRO A 293 11.26 15.17 -18.93
N SER A 294 10.26 15.86 -18.40
CA SER A 294 10.44 16.83 -17.30
C SER A 294 10.79 16.14 -15.99
N ARG A 295 10.24 14.93 -15.77
CA ARG A 295 10.50 14.08 -14.61
C ARG A 295 11.40 12.89 -14.94
N GLY A 296 11.82 12.72 -16.20
CA GLY A 296 12.59 11.56 -16.67
C GLY A 296 11.80 10.24 -16.54
N ARG A 297 10.47 10.30 -16.60
CA ARG A 297 9.57 9.20 -16.28
C ARG A 297 8.98 8.62 -17.55
N ARG A 298 8.91 7.29 -17.61
CA ARG A 298 8.31 6.56 -18.75
C ARG A 298 7.48 5.40 -18.22
N PHE A 299 6.24 5.30 -18.69
CA PHE A 299 5.31 4.28 -18.22
C PHE A 299 4.30 3.87 -19.30
N PRO A 300 3.87 2.60 -19.31
CA PRO A 300 2.79 2.12 -20.17
C PRO A 300 1.43 2.49 -19.56
N VAL A 301 0.44 2.64 -20.45
CA VAL A 301 -0.97 2.85 -20.12
C VAL A 301 -1.80 1.93 -20.99
N ASP A 302 -2.62 1.07 -20.39
CA ASP A 302 -3.63 0.32 -21.13
C ASP A 302 -4.90 1.18 -21.26
N LEU A 303 -5.35 1.39 -22.49
CA LEU A 303 -6.50 2.23 -22.81
C LEU A 303 -7.58 1.37 -23.46
N TYR A 304 -8.75 1.33 -22.82
CA TYR A 304 -9.97 0.66 -23.29
C TYR A 304 -10.90 1.71 -23.88
N LEU A 305 -11.27 1.55 -25.16
CA LEU A 305 -12.05 2.51 -25.91
C LEU A 305 -13.35 1.88 -26.39
N PRO A 306 -14.52 2.37 -25.97
CA PRO A 306 -15.80 1.86 -26.44
C PRO A 306 -15.99 2.16 -27.94
N SER A 307 -16.76 1.32 -28.63
CA SER A 307 -17.00 1.47 -30.08
C SER A 307 -17.73 2.76 -30.45
N ALA A 308 -18.45 3.37 -29.51
CA ALA A 308 -19.13 4.66 -29.70
C ALA A 308 -18.17 5.81 -30.06
N ILE A 309 -16.91 5.75 -29.59
CA ILE A 309 -15.88 6.76 -29.90
C ILE A 309 -15.62 6.85 -31.43
N SER A 310 -15.74 5.71 -32.15
CA SER A 310 -15.55 5.64 -33.60
C SER A 310 -16.79 6.12 -34.37
N ALA A 311 -17.94 6.19 -33.74
CA ALA A 311 -19.19 6.61 -34.34
C ALA A 311 -19.39 8.14 -34.35
N GLY A 312 -18.62 8.88 -33.52
CA GLY A 312 -18.70 10.34 -33.42
C GLY A 312 -19.99 10.85 -32.76
N GLU A 313 -20.59 10.07 -31.87
CA GLU A 313 -21.86 10.37 -31.20
C GLU A 313 -21.68 11.21 -29.93
N GLY A 314 -20.77 12.19 -29.93
CA GLY A 314 -20.45 13.03 -28.79
C GLY A 314 -19.10 12.71 -28.16
N LEU A 315 -18.79 13.37 -27.01
CA LEU A 315 -17.58 13.10 -26.25
C LEU A 315 -17.78 11.85 -25.38
N THR A 316 -16.78 10.97 -25.37
CA THR A 316 -16.79 9.75 -24.56
C THR A 316 -16.24 10.07 -23.16
N PRO A 317 -16.98 9.80 -22.07
CA PRO A 317 -16.51 10.03 -20.71
C PRO A 317 -15.32 9.13 -20.37
N LEU A 318 -14.33 9.66 -19.62
CA LEU A 318 -13.09 8.96 -19.27
C LEU A 318 -13.04 8.60 -17.79
N ILE A 319 -12.59 7.39 -17.50
CA ILE A 319 -12.24 6.93 -16.15
C ILE A 319 -10.75 6.56 -16.14
N VAL A 320 -10.02 6.98 -15.09
CA VAL A 320 -8.65 6.56 -14.85
C VAL A 320 -8.59 5.67 -13.62
N ILE A 321 -7.90 4.52 -13.70
CA ILE A 321 -7.78 3.57 -12.59
C ILE A 321 -6.31 3.45 -12.17
N SER A 322 -6.00 3.79 -10.91
CA SER A 322 -4.67 3.76 -10.30
C SER A 322 -4.50 2.54 -9.40
N HIS A 323 -3.52 1.68 -9.71
CA HIS A 323 -3.24 0.45 -8.96
C HIS A 323 -2.57 0.70 -7.60
N GLY A 324 -2.60 -0.30 -6.70
CA GLY A 324 -1.98 -0.26 -5.38
C GLY A 324 -0.45 -0.44 -5.41
N LEU A 325 0.18 -0.29 -4.24
CA LEU A 325 1.62 -0.55 -4.05
C LEU A 325 1.94 -2.01 -4.34
N GLY A 326 2.98 -2.25 -5.16
CA GLY A 326 3.42 -3.59 -5.53
C GLY A 326 2.47 -4.35 -6.45
N SER A 327 1.44 -3.68 -6.95
CA SER A 327 0.50 -4.17 -7.94
C SER A 327 0.88 -3.65 -9.35
N ASP A 328 0.04 -3.84 -10.33
CA ASP A 328 0.21 -3.36 -11.69
C ASP A 328 -1.12 -2.96 -12.33
N ARG A 329 -1.07 -2.38 -13.52
CA ARG A 329 -2.25 -1.94 -14.25
C ARG A 329 -3.22 -3.09 -14.60
N MET A 330 -2.73 -4.34 -14.75
CA MET A 330 -3.56 -5.49 -15.08
C MET A 330 -4.47 -5.92 -13.92
N THR A 331 -4.11 -5.57 -12.70
CA THR A 331 -4.89 -5.91 -11.49
C THR A 331 -6.34 -5.42 -11.57
N PHE A 332 -6.59 -4.32 -12.28
CA PHE A 332 -7.93 -3.76 -12.47
C PHE A 332 -8.44 -3.90 -13.92
N GLU A 333 -7.84 -4.79 -14.73
CA GLU A 333 -8.30 -5.06 -16.10
C GLU A 333 -9.77 -5.47 -16.14
N TYR A 334 -10.22 -6.32 -15.20
CA TYR A 334 -11.61 -6.76 -15.11
C TYR A 334 -12.59 -5.58 -14.98
N LEU A 335 -12.21 -4.55 -14.21
CA LEU A 335 -13.04 -3.37 -13.99
C LEU A 335 -12.99 -2.42 -15.19
N ALA A 336 -11.82 -2.28 -15.81
CA ALA A 336 -11.69 -1.48 -17.03
C ALA A 336 -12.52 -2.04 -18.18
N GLN A 337 -12.48 -3.36 -18.39
CA GLN A 337 -13.32 -4.05 -19.37
C GLN A 337 -14.81 -3.85 -19.06
N HIS A 338 -15.18 -3.96 -17.79
CA HIS A 338 -16.56 -3.79 -17.34
C HIS A 338 -17.06 -2.36 -17.61
N LEU A 339 -16.34 -1.33 -17.17
CA LEU A 339 -16.71 0.07 -17.40
C LEU A 339 -16.72 0.42 -18.89
N ALA A 340 -15.77 -0.12 -19.68
CA ALA A 340 -15.74 0.10 -21.11
C ALA A 340 -16.97 -0.49 -21.82
N SER A 341 -17.51 -1.61 -21.30
CA SER A 341 -18.76 -2.20 -21.80
C SER A 341 -20.01 -1.37 -21.52
N TYR A 342 -19.92 -0.41 -20.60
CA TYR A 342 -20.95 0.60 -20.31
C TYR A 342 -20.74 1.92 -21.07
N GLY A 343 -19.65 2.05 -21.85
CA GLY A 343 -19.44 3.20 -22.72
C GLY A 343 -18.39 4.20 -22.23
N PHE A 344 -17.71 3.92 -21.14
CA PHE A 344 -16.59 4.71 -20.66
C PHE A 344 -15.31 4.39 -21.44
N ALA A 345 -14.52 5.38 -21.80
CA ALA A 345 -13.11 5.18 -22.05
C ALA A 345 -12.42 4.94 -20.70
N VAL A 346 -11.52 3.95 -20.62
CA VAL A 346 -10.85 3.63 -19.36
C VAL A 346 -9.35 3.56 -19.56
N ALA A 347 -8.58 4.28 -18.76
CA ALA A 347 -7.12 4.30 -18.79
C ALA A 347 -6.52 3.72 -17.50
N LEU A 348 -5.60 2.77 -17.64
CA LEU A 348 -4.87 2.13 -16.56
C LEU A 348 -3.38 2.45 -16.69
N PRO A 349 -2.88 3.53 -16.06
CA PRO A 349 -1.44 3.81 -16.02
C PRO A 349 -0.71 2.85 -15.11
N GLU A 350 0.51 2.47 -15.50
CA GLU A 350 1.51 1.86 -14.62
C GLU A 350 2.27 2.96 -13.88
N HIS A 351 2.53 2.78 -12.58
CA HIS A 351 3.33 3.71 -11.79
C HIS A 351 4.71 3.12 -11.47
N PRO A 352 5.76 3.40 -12.26
CA PRO A 352 7.12 2.93 -12.01
C PRO A 352 7.62 3.40 -10.63
N GLY A 353 8.34 2.53 -9.90
CA GLY A 353 8.82 2.85 -8.55
C GLY A 353 7.88 2.44 -7.42
N SER A 354 6.62 2.10 -7.73
CA SER A 354 5.64 1.61 -6.76
C SER A 354 4.83 0.40 -7.26
N ASN A 355 5.21 -0.16 -8.39
CA ASN A 355 4.55 -1.29 -9.05
C ASN A 355 5.17 -2.66 -8.68
N ALA A 356 4.67 -3.74 -9.29
CA ALA A 356 5.18 -5.10 -9.11
C ALA A 356 6.65 -5.23 -9.54
N GLU A 357 7.09 -4.51 -10.58
CA GLU A 357 8.48 -4.52 -11.04
C GLU A 357 9.43 -3.96 -9.97
N GLN A 358 9.04 -2.90 -9.25
CA GLN A 358 9.80 -2.34 -8.13
C GLN A 358 9.99 -3.38 -7.00
N LEU A 359 8.95 -4.12 -6.62
CA LEU A 359 9.07 -5.18 -5.61
C LEU A 359 9.95 -6.34 -6.10
N GLN A 360 9.86 -6.70 -7.38
CA GLN A 360 10.75 -7.70 -7.96
C GLN A 360 12.20 -7.21 -8.01
N ALA A 361 12.43 -5.92 -8.31
CA ALA A 361 13.76 -5.32 -8.26
C ALA A 361 14.33 -5.36 -6.83
N LEU A 362 13.53 -5.02 -5.82
CA LEU A 362 13.91 -5.17 -4.40
C LEU A 362 14.27 -6.61 -4.07
N SER A 363 13.42 -7.58 -4.42
CA SER A 363 13.65 -8.99 -4.12
C SER A 363 14.91 -9.56 -4.78
N ARG A 364 15.37 -8.96 -5.88
CA ARG A 364 16.60 -9.32 -6.62
C ARG A 364 17.82 -8.50 -6.20
N GLY A 365 17.68 -7.56 -5.26
CA GLY A 365 18.75 -6.67 -4.82
C GLY A 365 19.09 -5.56 -5.83
N LEU A 366 18.18 -5.24 -6.74
CA LEU A 366 18.32 -4.17 -7.74
C LEU A 366 17.68 -2.86 -7.29
N ALA A 367 16.86 -2.88 -6.23
CA ALA A 367 16.32 -1.72 -5.55
C ALA A 367 16.66 -1.80 -4.05
N SER A 368 16.72 -0.66 -3.37
CA SER A 368 17.06 -0.55 -1.95
C SER A 368 15.84 -0.35 -1.04
N GLU A 369 14.66 -0.13 -1.62
CA GLU A 369 13.44 0.20 -0.89
C GLU A 369 12.18 -0.30 -1.62
N VAL A 370 11.11 -0.47 -0.86
CA VAL A 370 9.81 -0.93 -1.38
C VAL A 370 9.24 0.06 -2.37
N THR A 371 9.32 1.36 -2.06
CA THR A 371 8.91 2.47 -2.91
C THR A 371 9.63 3.74 -2.46
N PRO A 372 10.15 4.57 -3.38
CA PRO A 372 10.71 5.86 -3.03
C PRO A 372 9.62 6.84 -2.57
N PRO A 373 9.94 7.76 -1.65
CA PRO A 373 9.00 8.80 -1.22
C PRO A 373 8.49 9.68 -2.37
N SER A 374 9.26 9.85 -3.44
CA SER A 374 8.82 10.63 -4.61
C SER A 374 7.54 10.09 -5.25
N GLU A 375 7.15 8.83 -5.01
CA GLU A 375 5.92 8.27 -5.55
C GLU A 375 4.65 8.95 -5.00
N PHE A 376 4.73 9.60 -3.83
CA PHE A 376 3.64 10.46 -3.37
C PHE A 376 3.42 11.68 -4.30
N ILE A 377 4.45 12.12 -4.99
CA ILE A 377 4.39 13.21 -5.97
C ILE A 377 4.16 12.65 -7.37
N ASP A 378 4.92 11.62 -7.74
CA ASP A 378 4.98 11.12 -9.10
C ASP A 378 3.67 10.48 -9.56
N ARG A 379 2.96 9.77 -8.68
CA ARG A 379 1.71 9.08 -9.05
C ARG A 379 0.57 10.04 -9.46
N PRO A 380 0.23 11.07 -8.69
CA PRO A 380 -0.74 12.07 -9.15
C PRO A 380 -0.30 12.75 -10.44
N LEU A 381 0.98 13.12 -10.55
CA LEU A 381 1.52 13.77 -11.75
C LEU A 381 1.56 12.84 -12.98
N ASP A 382 1.68 11.51 -12.81
CA ASP A 382 1.54 10.55 -13.92
C ASP A 382 0.13 10.62 -14.52
N ILE A 383 -0.90 10.76 -13.68
CA ILE A 383 -2.29 10.87 -14.15
C ILE A 383 -2.53 12.23 -14.80
N THR A 384 -2.08 13.32 -14.20
CA THR A 384 -2.15 14.66 -14.82
C THR A 384 -1.47 14.67 -16.20
N PHE A 385 -0.25 14.11 -16.29
CA PHE A 385 0.47 13.98 -17.55
C PHE A 385 -0.27 13.09 -18.57
N LEU A 386 -0.84 11.97 -18.13
CA LEU A 386 -1.68 11.11 -18.97
C LEU A 386 -2.85 11.90 -19.57
N LEU A 387 -3.58 12.65 -18.76
CA LEU A 387 -4.71 13.46 -19.23
C LEU A 387 -4.27 14.51 -20.25
N ASP A 388 -3.12 15.16 -20.05
CA ASP A 388 -2.53 16.12 -21.01
C ASP A 388 -2.19 15.45 -22.35
N GLN A 389 -1.69 14.22 -22.32
CA GLN A 389 -1.36 13.46 -23.55
C GLN A 389 -2.62 12.97 -24.27
N LEU A 390 -3.66 12.57 -23.52
CA LEU A 390 -4.94 12.17 -24.09
C LEU A 390 -5.66 13.37 -24.72
N GLU A 391 -5.58 14.56 -24.15
CA GLU A 391 -6.12 15.79 -24.72
C GLU A 391 -5.53 16.07 -26.11
N GLN A 392 -4.21 15.87 -26.24
CA GLN A 392 -3.54 16.06 -27.54
C GLN A 392 -3.90 14.99 -28.58
N SER A 393 -4.04 13.72 -28.12
CA SER A 393 -4.17 12.56 -29.01
C SER A 393 -5.62 12.23 -29.37
N TYR A 394 -6.59 12.59 -28.52
CA TYR A 394 -8.02 12.26 -28.65
C TYR A 394 -8.92 13.51 -28.61
N GLN A 395 -8.39 14.64 -29.08
CA GLN A 395 -9.13 15.91 -29.10
C GLN A 395 -10.49 15.75 -29.77
N GLY A 396 -11.57 16.16 -29.07
CA GLY A 396 -12.94 16.07 -29.58
C GLY A 396 -13.53 14.66 -29.60
N GLN A 397 -12.86 13.67 -29.01
CA GLN A 397 -13.35 12.30 -28.87
C GLN A 397 -13.63 11.94 -27.40
N LEU A 398 -12.74 12.35 -26.45
CA LEU A 398 -12.89 12.13 -25.02
C LEU A 398 -13.42 13.39 -24.33
N ASP A 399 -14.29 13.20 -23.34
CA ASP A 399 -14.66 14.25 -22.38
C ASP A 399 -13.58 14.31 -21.29
N LEU A 400 -12.68 15.27 -21.45
CA LEU A 400 -11.59 15.49 -20.49
C LEU A 400 -11.89 16.61 -19.49
N ASP A 401 -13.06 17.24 -19.58
CA ASP A 401 -13.55 18.19 -18.57
C ASP A 401 -14.29 17.47 -17.44
N HIS A 402 -14.75 16.22 -17.67
CA HIS A 402 -15.49 15.39 -16.72
C HIS A 402 -14.87 14.00 -16.61
N VAL A 403 -13.74 13.91 -15.88
CA VAL A 403 -12.99 12.66 -15.71
C VAL A 403 -13.33 12.04 -14.35
N GLY A 404 -13.59 10.72 -14.35
CA GLY A 404 -13.66 9.92 -13.14
C GLY A 404 -12.28 9.35 -12.78
N VAL A 405 -11.97 9.26 -11.49
CA VAL A 405 -10.77 8.56 -11.01
C VAL A 405 -11.13 7.49 -9.99
N LEU A 406 -10.47 6.33 -10.10
CA LEU A 406 -10.60 5.23 -9.15
C LEU A 406 -9.22 4.73 -8.77
N GLY A 407 -9.02 4.36 -7.49
CA GLY A 407 -7.75 3.76 -7.08
C GLY A 407 -7.86 2.96 -5.81
N GLN A 408 -6.95 1.99 -5.66
CA GLN A 408 -6.91 1.09 -4.52
C GLN A 408 -5.62 1.28 -3.72
N SER A 409 -5.71 1.29 -2.37
CA SER A 409 -4.54 1.38 -1.48
C SER A 409 -3.74 2.66 -1.76
N PHE A 410 -2.50 2.55 -2.22
CA PHE A 410 -1.69 3.68 -2.66
C PHE A 410 -2.28 4.37 -3.91
N GLY A 411 -3.02 3.64 -4.77
CA GLY A 411 -3.85 4.25 -5.81
C GLY A 411 -5.03 5.04 -5.24
N GLY A 412 -5.57 4.61 -4.09
CA GLY A 412 -6.57 5.35 -3.33
C GLY A 412 -6.02 6.69 -2.79
N TYR A 413 -4.78 6.70 -2.28
CA TYR A 413 -4.06 7.95 -2.00
C TYR A 413 -4.00 8.85 -3.24
N THR A 414 -3.55 8.30 -4.38
CA THR A 414 -3.46 9.04 -5.65
C THR A 414 -4.80 9.66 -6.03
N THR A 415 -5.89 8.90 -5.89
CA THR A 415 -7.26 9.34 -6.14
C THR A 415 -7.67 10.52 -5.24
N LEU A 416 -7.40 10.43 -3.94
CA LEU A 416 -7.73 11.48 -2.97
C LEU A 416 -6.92 12.76 -3.20
N ALA A 417 -5.63 12.63 -3.53
CA ALA A 417 -4.76 13.75 -3.88
C ALA A 417 -5.27 14.50 -5.13
N LEU A 418 -5.63 13.77 -6.19
CA LEU A 418 -6.22 14.35 -7.41
C LEU A 418 -7.59 14.99 -7.16
N ALA A 419 -8.34 14.48 -6.18
CA ALA A 419 -9.64 15.03 -5.77
C ALA A 419 -9.51 16.33 -4.95
N GLY A 420 -8.31 16.71 -4.50
CA GLY A 420 -8.00 17.97 -3.84
C GLY A 420 -7.62 17.87 -2.36
N ALA A 421 -7.22 16.69 -1.87
CA ALA A 421 -6.58 16.57 -0.56
C ALA A 421 -5.07 16.86 -0.70
N GLU A 422 -4.57 17.85 0.02
CA GLU A 422 -3.16 18.25 0.01
C GLU A 422 -2.35 17.46 1.07
N LEU A 423 -1.02 17.39 0.90
CA LEU A 423 -0.15 16.77 1.90
C LEU A 423 -0.03 17.64 3.15
N ASN A 424 -0.43 17.12 4.30
CA ASN A 424 -0.39 17.82 5.58
C ASN A 424 0.80 17.37 6.42
N PHE A 425 1.92 18.09 6.30
CA PHE A 425 3.17 17.73 7.01
C PHE A 425 3.07 17.90 8.53
N GLU A 426 2.27 18.86 9.02
CA GLU A 426 2.06 19.03 10.47
C GLU A 426 1.37 17.78 11.03
N ARG A 427 0.28 17.36 10.40
CA ARG A 427 -0.43 16.13 10.76
C ARG A 427 0.45 14.89 10.66
N LEU A 428 1.26 14.78 9.60
CA LEU A 428 2.20 13.68 9.43
C LEU A 428 3.24 13.63 10.56
N GLN A 429 3.81 14.77 10.96
CA GLN A 429 4.78 14.84 12.05
C GLN A 429 4.16 14.37 13.37
N ASP A 430 2.94 14.82 13.67
CA ASP A 430 2.23 14.41 14.88
C ASP A 430 1.98 12.90 14.90
N VAL A 431 1.34 12.37 13.84
CA VAL A 431 0.98 10.95 13.80
C VAL A 431 2.20 10.04 13.72
N CYS A 432 3.21 10.42 12.93
CA CYS A 432 4.39 9.59 12.75
C CYS A 432 5.37 9.69 13.92
N GLY A 433 5.37 10.80 14.67
CA GLY A 433 6.10 10.92 15.93
C GLY A 433 5.52 10.04 17.03
N GLU A 434 4.21 9.78 17.01
CA GLU A 434 3.50 8.90 17.94
C GLU A 434 3.35 7.47 17.39
N SER A 435 3.80 7.20 16.15
CA SER A 435 3.51 5.95 15.43
C SER A 435 4.31 4.75 15.92
N GLU A 436 5.33 4.94 16.76
CA GLU A 436 6.11 3.84 17.33
C GLU A 436 5.21 2.81 18.02
N ASP A 437 4.09 3.24 18.59
CA ASP A 437 3.11 2.39 19.25
C ASP A 437 1.92 1.98 18.38
N SER A 438 1.76 2.54 17.17
CA SER A 438 0.58 2.28 16.33
C SER A 438 0.63 0.93 15.64
N LEU A 439 -0.48 0.18 15.68
CA LEU A 439 -0.69 -1.07 14.96
C LEU A 439 -1.24 -0.86 13.54
N ASN A 440 -1.40 0.37 13.09
CA ASN A 440 -1.79 0.70 11.73
C ASN A 440 -0.60 0.51 10.77
N VAL A 441 -0.59 -0.59 10.04
CA VAL A 441 0.49 -0.94 9.11
C VAL A 441 0.63 0.07 7.96
N SER A 442 -0.47 0.76 7.58
CA SER A 442 -0.42 1.76 6.51
C SER A 442 0.53 2.92 6.82
N LEU A 443 0.79 3.20 8.10
CA LEU A 443 1.73 4.24 8.54
C LEU A 443 3.18 3.95 8.11
N LEU A 444 3.56 2.68 7.91
CA LEU A 444 4.87 2.32 7.35
C LEU A 444 5.09 2.89 5.94
N LEU A 445 4.00 3.13 5.20
CA LEU A 445 4.03 3.82 3.92
C LEU A 445 3.82 5.32 4.12
N GLN A 446 2.76 5.73 4.81
CA GLN A 446 2.36 7.13 4.92
C GLN A 446 3.46 8.01 5.53
N CYS A 447 4.15 7.54 6.57
CA CYS A 447 5.21 8.28 7.25
C CYS A 447 6.45 8.51 6.37
N ARG A 448 6.62 7.75 5.28
CA ARG A 448 7.66 8.01 4.30
C ARG A 448 7.50 9.35 3.58
N ALA A 449 6.29 9.92 3.56
CA ALA A 449 6.07 11.25 3.00
C ALA A 449 6.83 12.35 3.77
N LEU A 450 7.24 12.12 5.02
CA LEU A 450 8.11 13.04 5.78
C LEU A 450 9.53 13.19 5.21
N GLU A 451 9.95 12.26 4.34
CA GLU A 451 11.24 12.33 3.65
C GLU A 451 11.21 13.27 2.43
N LEU A 452 10.02 13.72 2.02
CA LEU A 452 9.86 14.70 0.95
C LEU A 452 10.36 16.08 1.41
N PRO A 453 10.83 16.93 0.49
CA PRO A 453 11.06 18.33 0.80
C PRO A 453 9.79 18.99 1.33
N LEU A 454 9.94 19.84 2.37
CA LEU A 454 8.80 20.61 2.88
C LEU A 454 8.36 21.64 1.83
N ALA A 455 7.16 21.44 1.28
CA ALA A 455 6.52 22.31 0.31
C ALA A 455 5.01 22.10 0.37
N ASP A 456 4.26 23.02 -0.20
CA ASP A 456 2.84 22.85 -0.42
C ASP A 456 2.65 21.97 -1.66
N TYR A 457 2.05 20.79 -1.47
CA TYR A 457 1.80 19.81 -2.53
C TYR A 457 0.29 19.73 -2.80
N ASP A 458 -0.18 20.58 -3.72
CA ASP A 458 -1.53 20.53 -4.30
C ASP A 458 -1.46 19.76 -5.64
N PHE A 459 -2.05 18.57 -5.67
CA PHE A 459 -2.15 17.71 -6.84
C PHE A 459 -3.54 17.71 -7.47
N ARG A 460 -4.42 18.59 -7.02
CA ARG A 460 -5.78 18.67 -7.52
C ARG A 460 -5.80 18.91 -9.03
N ASP A 461 -6.38 17.97 -9.75
CA ASP A 461 -6.66 18.16 -11.17
C ASP A 461 -8.14 18.52 -11.36
N ARG A 462 -8.41 19.69 -11.89
CA ARG A 462 -9.78 20.20 -12.05
C ARG A 462 -10.62 19.42 -13.05
N ARG A 463 -10.02 18.59 -13.88
CA ARG A 463 -10.70 17.68 -14.79
C ARG A 463 -11.35 16.51 -14.04
N ILE A 464 -10.85 16.19 -12.83
CA ILE A 464 -11.43 15.15 -12.00
C ILE A 464 -12.70 15.68 -11.33
N GLN A 465 -13.84 15.04 -11.66
CA GLN A 465 -15.16 15.46 -11.22
C GLN A 465 -15.87 14.44 -10.32
N ALA A 466 -15.37 13.20 -10.24
CA ALA A 466 -15.87 12.17 -9.32
C ALA A 466 -14.75 11.17 -9.00
N ALA A 467 -14.75 10.63 -7.78
CA ALA A 467 -13.68 9.79 -7.28
C ALA A 467 -14.19 8.57 -6.50
N ILE A 468 -13.54 7.40 -6.71
CA ILE A 468 -13.75 6.19 -5.90
C ILE A 468 -12.40 5.76 -5.31
N ALA A 469 -12.29 5.72 -3.98
CA ALA A 469 -11.09 5.24 -3.30
C ALA A 469 -11.38 3.92 -2.56
N ILE A 470 -10.67 2.84 -2.98
CA ILE A 470 -10.84 1.49 -2.44
C ILE A 470 -9.72 1.22 -1.43
N ASN A 471 -10.08 0.93 -0.18
CA ASN A 471 -9.12 0.71 0.91
C ASN A 471 -7.95 1.72 0.89
N PRO A 472 -8.22 3.03 0.74
CA PRO A 472 -7.17 4.03 0.59
C PRO A 472 -6.26 4.08 1.82
N VAL A 473 -5.02 4.49 1.60
CA VAL A 473 -4.11 4.95 2.64
C VAL A 473 -4.03 6.48 2.55
N GLY A 474 -4.24 7.20 3.65
CA GLY A 474 -4.27 8.66 3.57
C GLY A 474 -4.66 9.38 4.86
N SER A 475 -5.07 8.66 5.90
CA SER A 475 -5.56 9.29 7.14
C SER A 475 -4.51 10.16 7.84
N ALA A 476 -3.24 9.74 7.81
CA ALA A 476 -2.13 10.51 8.38
C ALA A 476 -1.59 11.56 7.42
N ILE A 477 -1.56 11.26 6.11
CA ILE A 477 -1.03 12.17 5.08
C ILE A 477 -1.90 13.40 4.93
N PHE A 478 -3.21 13.22 4.88
CA PHE A 478 -4.16 14.29 4.64
C PHE A 478 -4.78 14.85 5.94
N GLY A 479 -5.24 13.96 6.83
CA GLY A 479 -5.96 14.36 8.03
C GLY A 479 -7.34 14.95 7.75
N GLU A 480 -8.03 15.36 8.81
CA GLU A 480 -9.40 15.87 8.75
C GLU A 480 -9.54 17.13 7.89
N SER A 481 -8.57 18.06 8.00
CA SER A 481 -8.61 19.34 7.27
C SER A 481 -8.62 19.13 5.76
N GLU A 482 -7.80 18.22 5.25
CA GLU A 482 -7.63 18.03 3.81
C GLU A 482 -8.74 17.14 3.22
N PHE A 483 -9.20 16.13 3.96
CA PHE A 483 -10.41 15.41 3.55
C PHE A 483 -11.61 16.34 3.41
N ALA A 484 -11.73 17.37 4.26
CA ALA A 484 -12.80 18.38 4.19
C ALA A 484 -12.70 19.28 2.94
N GLN A 485 -11.54 19.38 2.30
CA GLN A 485 -11.35 20.15 1.06
C GLN A 485 -11.88 19.43 -0.20
N ILE A 486 -12.10 18.12 -0.14
CA ILE A 486 -12.67 17.38 -1.26
C ILE A 486 -14.13 17.75 -1.44
N GLN A 487 -14.45 18.39 -2.57
CA GLN A 487 -15.80 18.90 -2.86
C GLN A 487 -16.53 18.13 -3.95
N ILE A 488 -15.83 17.27 -4.69
CA ILE A 488 -16.42 16.41 -5.73
C ILE A 488 -17.12 15.21 -5.08
N PRO A 489 -18.04 14.52 -5.78
CA PRO A 489 -18.59 13.25 -5.35
C PRO A 489 -17.50 12.24 -5.06
N LEU A 490 -17.57 11.59 -3.88
CA LEU A 490 -16.56 10.63 -3.43
C LEU A 490 -17.22 9.37 -2.83
N MET A 491 -16.80 8.20 -3.34
CA MET A 491 -17.12 6.92 -2.72
C MET A 491 -15.87 6.31 -2.09
N LEU A 492 -15.95 5.94 -0.82
CA LEU A 492 -14.97 5.09 -0.14
C LEU A 492 -15.47 3.66 -0.13
N ILE A 493 -14.67 2.71 -0.56
CA ILE A 493 -14.93 1.27 -0.45
C ILE A 493 -13.95 0.69 0.56
N SER A 494 -14.47 0.03 1.61
CA SER A 494 -13.68 -0.44 2.75
C SER A 494 -13.91 -1.91 3.04
N GLY A 495 -12.84 -2.68 3.21
CA GLY A 495 -12.88 -4.04 3.73
C GLY A 495 -12.85 -4.05 5.27
N SER A 496 -13.85 -4.63 5.93
CA SER A 496 -13.93 -4.61 7.40
C SER A 496 -12.85 -5.43 8.11
N SER A 497 -12.19 -6.34 7.38
CA SER A 497 -11.07 -7.18 7.87
C SER A 497 -9.73 -6.78 7.24
N ASP A 498 -9.62 -5.53 6.79
CA ASP A 498 -8.37 -4.99 6.25
C ASP A 498 -7.34 -4.84 7.36
N THR A 499 -6.22 -5.56 7.22
CA THR A 499 -5.08 -5.52 8.16
C THR A 499 -3.93 -4.64 7.66
N VAL A 500 -4.00 -4.13 6.42
CA VAL A 500 -3.00 -3.24 5.81
C VAL A 500 -3.39 -1.79 6.00
N ALA A 501 -4.63 -1.45 5.62
CA ALA A 501 -5.25 -0.14 5.84
C ALA A 501 -6.52 -0.32 6.69
N PRO A 502 -6.40 -0.43 8.03
CA PRO A 502 -7.52 -0.81 8.89
C PRO A 502 -8.73 0.10 8.71
N ALA A 503 -9.92 -0.53 8.58
CA ALA A 503 -11.16 0.15 8.17
C ALA A 503 -11.50 1.39 9.02
N LEU A 504 -11.35 1.30 10.34
CA LEU A 504 -11.69 2.42 11.23
C LEU A 504 -10.80 3.65 10.99
N PRO A 505 -9.46 3.59 11.16
CA PRO A 505 -8.62 4.78 11.02
C PRO A 505 -8.46 5.25 9.57
N GLU A 506 -8.53 4.35 8.57
CA GLU A 506 -8.20 4.70 7.19
C GLU A 506 -9.42 5.00 6.30
N GLN A 507 -10.62 4.54 6.64
CA GLN A 507 -11.80 4.75 5.80
C GLN A 507 -13.02 5.25 6.57
N ILE A 508 -13.44 4.57 7.67
CA ILE A 508 -14.68 4.92 8.38
C ILE A 508 -14.55 6.30 9.06
N GLN A 509 -13.46 6.55 9.76
CA GLN A 509 -13.21 7.84 10.39
C GLN A 509 -12.99 8.94 9.34
N PRO A 510 -12.16 8.78 8.31
CA PRO A 510 -12.03 9.76 7.22
C PRO A 510 -13.35 10.07 6.48
N PHE A 511 -14.25 9.09 6.33
CA PHE A 511 -15.57 9.35 5.77
C PHE A 511 -16.35 10.41 6.55
N THR A 512 -16.19 10.45 7.88
CA THR A 512 -16.85 11.47 8.71
C THR A 512 -16.26 12.88 8.54
N TRP A 513 -15.05 13.00 8.00
CA TRP A 513 -14.37 14.28 7.74
C TRP A 513 -14.82 14.93 6.43
N LEU A 514 -15.37 14.14 5.49
CA LEU A 514 -15.84 14.63 4.21
C LEU A 514 -17.03 15.59 4.37
N THR A 515 -16.95 16.73 3.70
CA THR A 515 -17.98 17.77 3.69
C THR A 515 -18.81 17.79 2.42
N THR A 516 -18.37 17.13 1.35
CA THR A 516 -19.15 17.00 0.11
C THR A 516 -20.52 16.37 0.39
N PRO A 517 -21.61 16.86 -0.22
CA PRO A 517 -22.94 16.29 -0.03
C PRO A 517 -23.13 14.93 -0.71
N ASN A 518 -22.31 14.64 -1.73
CA ASN A 518 -22.37 13.41 -2.52
C ASN A 518 -21.24 12.46 -2.07
N LYS A 519 -21.38 11.88 -0.88
CA LYS A 519 -20.39 10.95 -0.33
C LYS A 519 -21.03 9.60 -0.01
N TYR A 520 -20.27 8.53 -0.24
CA TYR A 520 -20.72 7.17 -0.04
C TYR A 520 -19.62 6.37 0.67
N LEU A 521 -20.01 5.55 1.66
CA LEU A 521 -19.13 4.54 2.25
C LEU A 521 -19.74 3.16 2.01
N ALA A 522 -19.09 2.37 1.18
CA ALA A 522 -19.41 0.98 0.94
C ALA A 522 -18.53 0.09 1.82
N LEU A 523 -19.12 -0.61 2.77
CA LEU A 523 -18.42 -1.51 3.69
C LEU A 523 -18.63 -2.97 3.28
N LEU A 524 -17.54 -3.63 2.88
CA LEU A 524 -17.48 -5.06 2.59
C LEU A 524 -17.19 -5.80 3.89
N ASN A 525 -18.24 -6.31 4.56
CA ASN A 525 -18.06 -7.05 5.80
C ASN A 525 -17.30 -8.36 5.54
N LYS A 526 -16.26 -8.64 6.34
CA LYS A 526 -15.27 -9.71 6.15
C LYS A 526 -14.31 -9.49 4.96
N GLY A 527 -14.48 -8.43 4.16
CA GLY A 527 -13.56 -8.07 3.10
C GLY A 527 -12.18 -7.67 3.67
N THR A 528 -11.11 -8.06 2.97
CA THR A 528 -9.72 -7.71 3.29
C THR A 528 -9.22 -6.60 2.38
N HIS A 529 -7.96 -6.19 2.55
CA HIS A 529 -7.29 -5.22 1.66
C HIS A 529 -7.28 -5.66 0.18
N PHE A 530 -7.38 -6.95 -0.06
CA PHE A 530 -7.19 -7.58 -1.35
C PHE A 530 -8.48 -8.11 -1.99
N SER A 531 -9.63 -7.96 -1.33
CA SER A 531 -10.91 -8.54 -1.78
C SER A 531 -11.44 -8.00 -3.11
N ASN A 532 -10.89 -6.89 -3.60
CA ASN A 532 -11.31 -6.25 -4.86
C ASN A 532 -10.32 -6.45 -6.00
N LEU A 533 -9.19 -7.17 -5.75
CA LEU A 533 -8.14 -7.34 -6.75
C LEU A 533 -8.55 -8.38 -7.80
N GLY A 534 -8.21 -8.09 -9.04
CA GLY A 534 -8.22 -9.04 -10.15
C GLY A 534 -6.95 -9.90 -10.17
N ILE A 535 -6.88 -10.78 -11.16
CA ILE A 535 -5.71 -11.63 -11.38
C ILE A 535 -4.67 -10.83 -12.16
N SER A 536 -3.46 -10.78 -11.65
CA SER A 536 -2.29 -10.28 -12.38
C SER A 536 -1.24 -11.39 -12.49
N THR A 537 -0.56 -11.47 -13.63
CA THR A 537 0.53 -12.43 -13.88
C THR A 537 1.87 -11.93 -13.37
N THR A 538 1.98 -10.66 -13.00
CA THR A 538 3.23 -10.00 -12.57
C THR A 538 3.24 -9.62 -11.10
N ALA A 539 2.07 -9.47 -10.47
CA ALA A 539 1.96 -9.22 -9.04
C ALA A 539 2.37 -10.44 -8.21
N VAL A 540 2.77 -10.20 -6.98
CA VAL A 540 3.11 -11.27 -6.02
C VAL A 540 1.85 -12.07 -5.68
N GLU A 541 1.92 -13.39 -5.81
CA GLU A 541 0.81 -14.27 -5.41
C GLU A 541 0.62 -14.19 -3.89
N LEU A 542 -0.61 -13.89 -3.48
CA LEU A 542 -0.96 -13.73 -2.07
C LEU A 542 -1.57 -15.03 -1.52
N PRO A 543 -1.24 -15.43 -0.27
CA PRO A 543 -1.84 -16.58 0.37
C PRO A 543 -3.38 -16.43 0.49
N PRO A 544 -4.15 -17.53 0.34
CA PRO A 544 -5.61 -17.49 0.43
C PRO A 544 -6.14 -16.89 1.74
N GLU A 545 -5.42 -17.08 2.85
CA GLU A 545 -5.77 -16.55 4.16
C GLU A 545 -5.75 -15.01 4.20
N VAL A 546 -4.92 -14.39 3.36
CA VAL A 546 -4.78 -12.94 3.24
C VAL A 546 -5.83 -12.36 2.29
N MET A 547 -6.23 -13.15 1.28
CA MET A 547 -7.26 -12.75 0.32
C MET A 547 -8.66 -12.67 0.95
N GLY A 548 -8.92 -13.44 2.02
CA GLY A 548 -10.22 -13.49 2.70
C GLY A 548 -11.29 -14.31 1.95
N PRO A 549 -12.57 -13.94 2.04
CA PRO A 549 -13.65 -14.55 1.26
C PRO A 549 -13.38 -14.42 -0.25
N ASP A 550 -14.10 -15.20 -1.06
CA ASP A 550 -13.92 -15.21 -2.52
C ASP A 550 -13.87 -13.78 -3.10
N PRO A 551 -12.73 -13.34 -3.67
CA PRO A 551 -12.57 -12.00 -4.22
C PRO A 551 -13.54 -11.69 -5.39
N ALA A 552 -14.12 -12.71 -6.02
CA ALA A 552 -15.13 -12.51 -7.06
C ALA A 552 -16.34 -11.73 -6.53
N ILE A 553 -16.70 -11.92 -5.25
CA ILE A 553 -17.79 -11.18 -4.60
C ILE A 553 -17.45 -9.69 -4.49
N GLY A 554 -16.25 -9.39 -3.97
CA GLY A 554 -15.79 -8.00 -3.84
C GLY A 554 -15.65 -7.30 -5.19
N ARG A 555 -15.17 -8.02 -6.22
CA ARG A 555 -15.11 -7.50 -7.60
C ARG A 555 -16.50 -7.20 -8.16
N ALA A 556 -17.47 -8.10 -7.97
CA ALA A 556 -18.84 -7.88 -8.43
C ALA A 556 -19.49 -6.64 -7.78
N TYR A 557 -19.26 -6.41 -6.48
CA TYR A 557 -19.71 -5.19 -5.81
C TYR A 557 -19.03 -3.95 -6.37
N THR A 558 -17.71 -4.00 -6.58
CA THR A 558 -16.95 -2.88 -7.15
C THR A 558 -17.43 -2.56 -8.57
N GLN A 559 -17.69 -3.57 -9.41
CA GLN A 559 -18.25 -3.39 -10.74
C GLN A 559 -19.59 -2.66 -10.69
N ALA A 560 -20.56 -3.18 -9.92
CA ALA A 560 -21.90 -2.60 -9.85
C ALA A 560 -21.89 -1.16 -9.30
N LEU A 561 -21.19 -0.93 -8.20
CA LEU A 561 -21.13 0.38 -7.56
C LEU A 561 -20.37 1.40 -8.40
N SER A 562 -19.29 1.00 -9.08
CA SER A 562 -18.51 1.89 -9.96
C SER A 562 -19.32 2.31 -11.18
N VAL A 563 -20.04 1.38 -11.81
CA VAL A 563 -20.96 1.72 -12.93
C VAL A 563 -22.00 2.72 -12.44
N ALA A 564 -22.73 2.40 -11.37
CA ALA A 564 -23.76 3.30 -10.85
C ALA A 564 -23.21 4.71 -10.54
N PHE A 565 -22.05 4.78 -9.91
CA PHE A 565 -21.44 6.03 -9.50
C PHE A 565 -20.97 6.88 -10.69
N PHE A 566 -20.25 6.29 -11.63
CA PHE A 566 -19.72 7.03 -12.77
C PHE A 566 -20.81 7.36 -13.81
N GLU A 567 -21.85 6.54 -13.95
CA GLU A 567 -23.02 6.88 -14.77
C GLU A 567 -23.71 8.15 -14.26
N VAL A 568 -23.87 8.28 -12.94
CA VAL A 568 -24.49 9.48 -12.34
C VAL A 568 -23.57 10.69 -12.46
N TYR A 569 -22.32 10.59 -12.03
CA TYR A 569 -21.48 11.76 -11.77
C TYR A 569 -20.54 12.13 -12.92
N ILE A 570 -20.31 11.23 -13.86
CA ILE A 570 -19.44 11.46 -15.02
C ILE A 570 -20.23 11.44 -16.31
N ALA A 571 -21.10 10.44 -16.53
CA ALA A 571 -21.92 10.37 -17.74
C ALA A 571 -23.24 11.18 -17.63
N GLY A 572 -23.60 11.69 -16.45
CA GLY A 572 -24.80 12.52 -16.22
C GLY A 572 -26.12 11.76 -16.29
N GLN A 573 -26.11 10.44 -16.17
CA GLN A 573 -27.28 9.56 -16.26
C GLN A 573 -27.99 9.42 -14.92
N SER A 574 -28.88 10.35 -14.61
CA SER A 574 -29.55 10.44 -13.30
C SER A 574 -30.40 9.22 -12.94
N GLU A 575 -30.82 8.38 -13.89
CA GLU A 575 -31.55 7.13 -13.64
C GLU A 575 -30.73 6.11 -12.86
N TYR A 576 -29.40 6.17 -12.88
CA TYR A 576 -28.53 5.30 -12.11
C TYR A 576 -28.46 5.67 -10.63
N GLN A 577 -28.95 6.85 -10.22
CA GLN A 577 -29.04 7.23 -8.80
C GLN A 577 -29.78 6.19 -7.94
N ARG A 578 -30.73 5.47 -8.53
CA ARG A 578 -31.49 4.41 -7.85
C ARG A 578 -30.63 3.24 -7.38
N TYR A 579 -29.41 3.10 -7.89
CA TYR A 579 -28.44 2.06 -7.50
C TYR A 579 -27.42 2.55 -6.45
N LEU A 580 -27.43 3.83 -6.11
CA LEU A 580 -26.49 4.42 -5.14
C LEU A 580 -27.17 4.65 -3.79
N ASN A 581 -27.66 3.55 -3.17
CA ASN A 581 -28.33 3.63 -1.89
C ASN A 581 -28.22 2.32 -1.09
N ALA A 582 -28.56 2.37 0.19
CA ALA A 582 -28.48 1.25 1.11
C ALA A 582 -29.36 0.06 0.70
N ALA A 583 -30.53 0.28 0.08
CA ALA A 583 -31.43 -0.79 -0.34
C ALA A 583 -30.84 -1.60 -1.51
N TYR A 584 -30.19 -0.95 -2.47
CA TYR A 584 -29.48 -1.66 -3.54
C TYR A 584 -28.28 -2.43 -3.01
N ALA A 585 -27.50 -1.85 -2.10
CA ALA A 585 -26.40 -2.56 -1.45
C ALA A 585 -26.90 -3.82 -0.71
N GLN A 586 -28.04 -3.74 -0.03
CA GLN A 586 -28.68 -4.89 0.61
C GLN A 586 -29.12 -5.95 -0.42
N PHE A 587 -29.64 -5.54 -1.56
CA PHE A 587 -29.99 -6.45 -2.66
C PHE A 587 -28.77 -7.18 -3.23
N LEU A 588 -27.64 -6.48 -3.40
CA LEU A 588 -26.39 -7.09 -3.88
C LEU A 588 -25.73 -8.02 -2.85
N SER A 589 -25.98 -7.80 -1.56
CA SER A 589 -25.25 -8.39 -0.44
C SER A 589 -25.32 -9.92 -0.43
N GLN A 590 -24.18 -10.57 -0.17
CA GLN A 590 -24.04 -12.02 -0.04
C GLN A 590 -23.54 -12.38 1.37
N ASP A 591 -24.00 -13.50 1.94
CA ASP A 591 -23.65 -13.96 3.30
C ASP A 591 -22.14 -14.14 3.52
N ALA A 592 -21.41 -14.53 2.48
CA ALA A 592 -19.95 -14.73 2.57
C ALA A 592 -19.21 -13.40 2.77
N MET A 593 -19.71 -12.30 2.16
CA MET A 593 -19.17 -10.96 2.26
C MET A 593 -20.32 -9.94 2.25
N PRO A 594 -21.03 -9.74 3.38
CA PRO A 594 -22.16 -8.79 3.41
C PRO A 594 -21.73 -7.38 3.05
N LEU A 595 -22.57 -6.68 2.26
CA LEU A 595 -22.35 -5.32 1.79
C LEU A 595 -23.29 -4.35 2.51
N SER A 596 -22.74 -3.24 2.99
CA SER A 596 -23.49 -2.08 3.50
C SER A 596 -23.04 -0.83 2.78
N LEU A 597 -23.97 0.06 2.42
CA LEU A 597 -23.69 1.37 1.84
C LEU A 597 -24.39 2.43 2.68
N VAL A 598 -23.66 3.50 3.02
CA VAL A 598 -24.22 4.66 3.72
C VAL A 598 -23.83 5.97 3.01
N GLU A 599 -24.74 6.92 3.03
CA GLU A 599 -24.55 8.28 2.51
C GLU A 599 -24.20 9.27 3.63
N SER A 600 -24.48 8.91 4.88
CA SER A 600 -24.18 9.72 6.04
C SER A 600 -23.60 8.89 7.19
N LEU A 601 -22.66 9.47 7.90
CA LEU A 601 -22.14 8.98 9.17
C LEU A 601 -21.46 10.14 9.89
N THR A 602 -21.81 10.37 11.16
CA THR A 602 -21.24 11.46 11.95
C THR A 602 -20.24 10.95 12.97
N GLN A 603 -19.28 11.79 13.36
CA GLN A 603 -18.35 11.48 14.46
C GLN A 603 -19.08 11.19 15.77
N ASN A 604 -20.22 11.86 16.03
CA ASN A 604 -21.02 11.59 17.22
C ASN A 604 -21.60 10.18 17.22
N GLN A 605 -22.15 9.71 16.09
CA GLN A 605 -22.63 8.33 15.96
C GLN A 605 -21.52 7.31 16.21
N LEU A 606 -20.30 7.54 15.68
CA LEU A 606 -19.15 6.69 15.99
C LEU A 606 -18.76 6.74 17.48
N SER A 607 -18.76 7.92 18.11
CA SER A 607 -18.36 8.10 19.50
C SER A 607 -19.40 7.58 20.51
N GLU A 608 -20.68 7.70 20.23
CA GLU A 608 -21.77 7.17 21.07
C GLU A 608 -21.70 5.64 21.12
N GLN A 609 -21.53 4.99 19.99
CA GLN A 609 -21.38 3.54 19.89
C GLN A 609 -20.10 3.04 20.59
N THR A 610 -19.00 3.80 20.52
CA THR A 610 -17.79 3.48 21.27
C THR A 610 -17.95 3.67 22.78
N ASN A 611 -18.88 4.51 23.26
CA ASN A 611 -19.15 4.77 24.67
C ASN A 611 -20.22 3.85 25.28
N GLU A 612 -21.23 3.42 24.54
CA GLU A 612 -22.28 2.52 25.06
C GLU A 612 -21.71 1.19 25.54
N LEU A 613 -20.67 0.66 24.89
CA LEU A 613 -20.03 -0.61 25.26
C LEU A 613 -18.92 -0.44 26.32
N ARG A 614 -18.50 0.79 26.68
CA ARG A 614 -17.70 1.01 27.91
C ARG A 614 -18.47 0.61 29.16
N ASN A 615 -19.82 0.62 29.10
CA ASN A 615 -20.70 0.24 30.20
C ASN A 615 -21.09 -1.25 30.20
N VAL A 616 -20.72 -2.00 29.16
CA VAL A 616 -20.87 -3.47 29.16
C VAL A 616 -19.58 -4.05 29.72
N SER A 617 -19.68 -4.62 30.92
CA SER A 617 -18.56 -5.31 31.60
C SER A 617 -17.90 -6.31 30.66
N PRO A 618 -16.56 -6.44 30.66
CA PRO A 618 -15.84 -7.36 29.79
C PRO A 618 -16.40 -8.77 29.95
N SER A 619 -16.62 -9.42 28.82
CA SER A 619 -17.09 -10.82 28.78
C SER A 619 -16.21 -11.69 29.67
N PRO A 620 -16.78 -12.60 30.48
CA PRO A 620 -16.03 -13.48 31.39
C PRO A 620 -14.97 -14.34 30.70
N GLN A 621 -14.98 -14.44 29.37
CA GLN A 621 -14.06 -15.29 28.60
C GLN A 621 -12.62 -14.77 28.55
N LEU A 622 -12.36 -13.46 28.72
CA LEU A 622 -11.00 -12.91 28.80
C LEU A 622 -10.42 -12.99 30.22
N GLN A 623 -11.26 -13.09 31.24
CA GLN A 623 -10.81 -13.28 32.63
C GLN A 623 -10.28 -14.69 32.91
N HIS A 624 -10.60 -15.67 32.07
CA HIS A 624 -10.12 -17.05 32.18
C HIS A 624 -8.79 -17.32 31.43
N LEU A 625 -8.27 -16.36 30.69
CA LEU A 625 -6.95 -16.49 30.03
C LEU A 625 -5.76 -16.23 30.99
N ILE A 626 -6.00 -15.79 32.21
CA ILE A 626 -4.98 -15.63 33.24
C ILE A 626 -5.52 -16.13 34.60
N PRO A 627 -5.58 -17.43 34.85
CA PRO A 627 -5.67 -17.91 36.23
C PRO A 627 -4.24 -18.08 36.75
N PHE A 628 -3.70 -17.06 37.37
CA PHE A 628 -2.58 -17.22 38.28
C PHE A 628 -2.97 -16.72 39.66
N PRO A 629 -2.66 -17.53 40.75
CA PRO A 629 -2.98 -17.21 42.10
C PRO A 629 -2.23 -15.97 42.63
#